data_01ffa691c55eaa8608260e3b96ef28a7
#
_entry.id   01ffa691c55eaa8608260e3b96ef28a7
#
_cell.length_a   1.000
_cell.length_b   1.000
_cell.length_c   1.000
_cell.angle_alpha   90.00
_cell.angle_beta   90.00
_cell.angle_gamma   90.00
#
_symmetry.space_group_name_H-M   'P 1'
#
loop_
_entity.id
_entity.type
_entity.pdbx_description
1 polymer ?
#
loop_
_entity_poly.entity_id
_entity_poly.type
_entity_poly.pdbx_seq_one_letter_code
_entity_poly.pdbx_strand_id
1 'polypeptide(L)'
;MYVLNLNLEKMKRKFINFKIPDGRVDINKIKKFNKKFILIDESYNANPLSMMSAIRNMNHYNRKKNQRKLVFLSDMLELGMKSKKLHRELAPIINRSDIDKVFVFGKYIKETFNYLSRNKKGKIFKNLKEAYDHFGKIIHNNDLLMIKGSNATGLNQFSKNIKKGQINVV
;
A
#
# COMPACT_ATOMS: atom_id res chain seq x y z
N MET A 1 -30.29 4.85 13.08
CA MET A 1 -30.65 3.47 12.73
C MET A 1 -32.10 3.08 13.06
N TYR A 2 -32.91 4.09 13.30
CA TYR A 2 -34.35 3.92 13.55
C TYR A 2 -35.17 3.52 12.31
N VAL A 3 -34.61 3.72 11.11
CA VAL A 3 -35.34 3.49 9.85
C VAL A 3 -35.45 2.02 9.45
N LEU A 4 -34.65 1.12 10.04
CA LEU A 4 -34.64 -0.30 9.65
C LEU A 4 -34.99 -1.29 10.77
N ASN A 5 -35.44 -0.83 11.94
CA ASN A 5 -35.76 -1.68 13.12
C ASN A 5 -34.73 -2.80 13.37
N LEU A 6 -33.43 -2.52 13.15
CA LEU A 6 -32.37 -3.52 13.28
C LEU A 6 -31.91 -3.65 14.74
N ASN A 7 -31.93 -4.88 15.25
CA ASN A 7 -31.39 -5.17 16.58
C ASN A 7 -29.86 -5.13 16.57
N LEU A 8 -29.29 -4.10 17.19
CA LEU A 8 -27.84 -3.86 17.26
C LEU A 8 -27.06 -5.02 17.88
N GLU A 9 -27.61 -5.70 18.89
CA GLU A 9 -26.94 -6.83 19.55
C GLU A 9 -26.83 -8.06 18.63
N LYS A 10 -27.90 -8.34 17.84
CA LYS A 10 -27.84 -9.38 16.81
C LYS A 10 -26.85 -9.02 15.69
N MET A 11 -26.71 -7.74 15.36
CA MET A 11 -25.75 -7.28 14.36
C MET A 11 -24.31 -7.42 14.86
N LYS A 12 -24.00 -7.03 16.10
CA LYS A 12 -22.65 -7.17 16.69
C LYS A 12 -22.12 -8.59 16.53
N ARG A 13 -22.92 -9.62 16.82
CA ARG A 13 -22.54 -11.03 16.68
C ARG A 13 -22.16 -11.41 15.24
N LYS A 14 -22.80 -10.80 14.24
CA LYS A 14 -22.45 -11.03 12.82
C LYS A 14 -21.14 -10.34 12.42
N PHE A 15 -20.78 -9.22 13.07
CA PHE A 15 -19.54 -8.52 12.79
C PHE A 15 -18.30 -9.17 13.43
N ILE A 16 -18.45 -10.01 14.46
CA ILE A 16 -17.32 -10.73 15.09
C ILE A 16 -16.58 -11.62 14.07
N ASN A 17 -17.27 -12.16 13.09
CA ASN A 17 -16.70 -13.01 12.03
C ASN A 17 -16.48 -12.27 10.71
N PHE A 18 -16.62 -10.93 10.70
CA PHE A 18 -16.42 -10.15 9.49
C PHE A 18 -14.92 -10.13 9.12
N LYS A 19 -14.58 -10.81 8.04
CA LYS A 19 -13.23 -10.73 7.47
C LYS A 19 -13.15 -9.49 6.58
N ILE A 20 -12.17 -8.65 6.87
CA ILE A 20 -11.85 -7.52 5.98
C ILE A 20 -11.45 -8.11 4.61
N PRO A 21 -12.01 -7.62 3.50
CA PRO A 21 -11.61 -8.08 2.17
C PRO A 21 -10.11 -7.93 1.94
N ASP A 22 -9.51 -8.89 1.23
CA ASP A 22 -8.09 -8.86 0.86
C ASP A 22 -7.71 -7.51 0.24
N GLY A 23 -6.55 -6.99 0.63
CA GLY A 23 -6.04 -5.71 0.11
C GLY A 23 -6.67 -4.46 0.74
N ARG A 24 -7.32 -4.59 1.91
CA ARG A 24 -7.80 -3.47 2.72
C ARG A 24 -7.15 -3.50 4.11
N VAL A 25 -6.06 -2.74 4.29
CA VAL A 25 -5.28 -2.66 5.55
C VAL A 25 -4.91 -4.05 6.10
N ASP A 26 -4.56 -4.96 5.19
CA ASP A 26 -4.22 -6.33 5.55
C ASP A 26 -2.71 -6.40 5.85
N ILE A 27 -2.37 -6.64 7.12
CA ILE A 27 -0.98 -6.63 7.63
C ILE A 27 -0.49 -8.06 7.78
N ASN A 28 0.55 -8.40 7.04
CA ASN A 28 1.08 -9.74 6.98
C ASN A 28 2.57 -9.78 7.30
N LYS A 29 3.00 -10.78 8.08
CA LYS A 29 4.40 -11.13 8.19
C LYS A 29 4.79 -12.04 7.04
N ILE A 30 5.77 -11.66 6.27
CA ILE A 30 6.17 -12.33 5.05
C ILE A 30 7.59 -12.90 5.20
N LYS A 31 7.78 -14.16 4.77
CA LYS A 31 9.10 -14.77 4.53
C LYS A 31 9.24 -15.01 3.03
N LYS A 32 9.94 -14.12 2.36
CA LYS A 32 10.18 -14.21 0.91
C LYS A 32 11.51 -13.57 0.55
N PHE A 33 12.09 -13.95 -0.59
CA PHE A 33 13.39 -13.47 -1.03
C PHE A 33 14.52 -13.70 0.01
N ASN A 34 14.43 -14.80 0.79
CA ASN A 34 15.29 -15.09 1.94
C ASN A 34 15.29 -13.98 3.02
N LYS A 35 14.24 -13.18 3.09
CA LYS A 35 14.05 -12.10 4.06
C LYS A 35 12.72 -12.25 4.80
N LYS A 36 12.67 -11.68 6.02
CA LYS A 36 11.44 -11.56 6.82
C LYS A 36 11.09 -10.09 6.93
N PHE A 37 9.90 -9.69 6.47
CA PHE A 37 9.43 -8.30 6.46
C PHE A 37 7.93 -8.22 6.71
N ILE A 38 7.42 -7.01 6.88
CA ILE A 38 5.98 -6.75 7.06
C ILE A 38 5.43 -6.17 5.77
N LEU A 39 4.35 -6.76 5.28
CA LEU A 39 3.57 -6.25 4.15
C LEU A 39 2.27 -5.62 4.68
N ILE A 40 2.00 -4.40 4.29
CA ILE A 40 0.69 -3.74 4.42
C ILE A 40 0.06 -3.76 3.03
N ASP A 41 -0.96 -4.59 2.87
CA ASP A 41 -1.67 -4.72 1.60
C ASP A 41 -2.90 -3.81 1.58
N GLU A 42 -2.84 -2.77 0.77
CA GLU A 42 -3.93 -1.84 0.46
C GLU A 42 -4.23 -1.80 -1.05
N SER A 43 -3.97 -2.89 -1.75
CA SER A 43 -4.04 -2.99 -3.21
C SER A 43 -5.45 -3.24 -3.77
N TYR A 44 -6.48 -3.24 -2.93
CA TYR A 44 -7.86 -3.49 -3.38
C TYR A 44 -8.42 -2.33 -4.19
N ASN A 45 -8.22 -1.09 -3.74
CA ASN A 45 -8.69 0.10 -4.43
C ASN A 45 -7.87 1.33 -4.05
N ALA A 46 -7.92 2.36 -4.91
CA ALA A 46 -7.26 3.63 -4.65
C ALA A 46 -8.12 4.81 -5.14
N ASN A 47 -8.33 5.77 -4.25
CA ASN A 47 -8.87 7.09 -4.52
C ASN A 47 -8.06 8.13 -3.73
N PRO A 48 -8.20 9.44 -4.01
CA PRO A 48 -7.38 10.47 -3.38
C PRO A 48 -7.38 10.41 -1.85
N LEU A 49 -8.56 10.28 -1.23
CA LEU A 49 -8.67 10.22 0.23
C LEU A 49 -8.01 8.98 0.82
N SER A 50 -8.26 7.80 0.23
CA SER A 50 -7.68 6.55 0.73
C SER A 50 -6.16 6.50 0.54
N MET A 51 -5.62 7.08 -0.55
CA MET A 51 -4.18 7.21 -0.77
C MET A 51 -3.53 8.13 0.27
N MET A 52 -4.12 9.31 0.49
CA MET A 52 -3.63 10.25 1.51
C MET A 52 -3.67 9.64 2.91
N SER A 53 -4.76 8.94 3.27
CA SER A 53 -4.90 8.28 4.56
C SER A 53 -3.85 7.19 4.74
N ALA A 54 -3.65 6.32 3.75
CA ALA A 54 -2.66 5.26 3.83
C ALA A 54 -1.23 5.80 3.99
N ILE A 55 -0.87 6.85 3.23
CA ILE A 55 0.43 7.51 3.35
C ILE A 55 0.62 8.11 4.75
N ARG A 56 -0.40 8.80 5.29
CA ARG A 56 -0.35 9.36 6.65
C ARG A 56 -0.26 8.25 7.71
N ASN A 57 -0.99 7.15 7.53
CA ASN A 57 -0.96 6.01 8.44
C ASN A 57 0.43 5.37 8.52
N MET A 58 1.26 5.46 7.48
CA MET A 58 2.65 4.99 7.55
C MET A 58 3.43 5.67 8.69
N ASN A 59 3.12 6.93 9.04
CA ASN A 59 3.77 7.63 10.16
C ASN A 59 3.39 7.04 11.53
N HIS A 60 2.19 6.45 11.65
CA HIS A 60 1.71 5.86 12.91
C HIS A 60 2.31 4.49 13.24
N TYR A 61 2.91 3.83 12.25
CA TYR A 61 3.66 2.60 12.54
C TYR A 61 4.98 2.95 13.23
N ASN A 62 5.10 2.58 14.52
CA ASN A 62 6.34 2.79 15.27
C ASN A 62 7.51 2.10 14.56
N ARG A 63 8.51 2.89 14.18
CA ARG A 63 9.70 2.41 13.51
C ARG A 63 10.56 1.61 14.49
N LYS A 64 10.80 0.34 14.17
CA LYS A 64 11.79 -0.47 14.90
C LYS A 64 13.21 -0.08 14.50
N LYS A 65 14.20 -0.44 15.31
CA LYS A 65 15.62 -0.21 14.99
C LYS A 65 15.95 -0.80 13.61
N ASN A 66 16.56 0.00 12.74
CA ASN A 66 16.94 -0.35 11.37
C ASN A 66 15.77 -0.78 10.44
N GLN A 67 14.52 -0.43 10.77
CA GLN A 67 13.38 -0.67 9.92
C GLN A 67 13.22 0.45 8.88
N ARG A 68 13.14 0.08 7.61
CA ARG A 68 12.78 1.01 6.54
C ARG A 68 11.28 0.93 6.25
N LYS A 69 10.70 2.08 5.92
CA LYS A 69 9.31 2.21 5.44
C LYS A 69 9.35 2.42 3.93
N LEU A 70 8.95 1.41 3.19
CA LEU A 70 8.92 1.39 1.74
C LEU A 70 7.47 1.44 1.25
N VAL A 71 7.22 2.16 0.16
CA VAL A 71 5.88 2.28 -0.39
C VAL A 71 5.92 1.96 -1.89
N PHE A 72 5.04 1.07 -2.34
CA PHE A 72 4.83 0.78 -3.75
C PHE A 72 3.44 1.23 -4.17
N LEU A 73 3.37 2.29 -4.96
CA LEU A 73 2.13 2.94 -5.37
C LEU A 73 1.85 2.73 -6.85
N SER A 74 0.56 2.66 -7.19
CA SER A 74 0.09 2.69 -8.57
C SER A 74 -1.04 3.69 -8.74
N ASP A 75 -1.57 3.78 -9.97
CA ASP A 75 -2.55 4.77 -10.35
C ASP A 75 -3.84 4.67 -9.53
N MET A 76 -4.41 5.83 -9.25
CA MET A 76 -5.83 6.00 -8.95
C MET A 76 -6.55 6.11 -10.29
N LEU A 77 -7.42 5.15 -10.58
CA LEU A 77 -8.20 5.15 -11.82
C LEU A 77 -9.50 5.94 -11.66
N GLU A 78 -10.20 6.18 -12.77
CA GLU A 78 -11.51 6.82 -12.83
C GLU A 78 -11.55 8.29 -12.36
N LEU A 79 -10.41 8.99 -12.38
CA LEU A 79 -10.31 10.40 -11.97
C LEU A 79 -10.47 11.41 -13.14
N GLY A 80 -10.65 10.92 -14.37
CA GLY A 80 -10.82 11.75 -15.54
C GLY A 80 -9.67 12.76 -15.74
N MET A 81 -10.00 13.96 -16.15
CA MET A 81 -9.02 15.04 -16.41
C MET A 81 -8.23 15.49 -15.17
N LYS A 82 -8.73 15.20 -13.96
CA LYS A 82 -8.06 15.57 -12.70
C LYS A 82 -6.95 14.60 -12.31
N SER A 83 -6.77 13.48 -13.03
CA SER A 83 -5.82 12.40 -12.67
C SER A 83 -4.43 12.94 -12.37
N LYS A 84 -3.82 13.72 -13.26
CA LYS A 84 -2.46 14.25 -13.03
C LYS A 84 -2.37 15.12 -11.77
N LYS A 85 -3.33 16.04 -11.60
CA LYS A 85 -3.35 16.93 -10.44
C LYS A 85 -3.46 16.15 -9.13
N LEU A 86 -4.43 15.24 -9.03
CA LEU A 86 -4.69 14.50 -7.82
C LEU A 86 -3.54 13.54 -7.44
N HIS A 87 -2.85 12.97 -8.43
CA HIS A 87 -1.64 12.21 -8.17
C HIS A 87 -0.50 13.10 -7.66
N ARG A 88 -0.31 14.30 -8.24
CA ARG A 88 0.72 15.26 -7.79
C ARG A 88 0.53 15.68 -6.34
N GLU A 89 -0.72 15.82 -5.89
CA GLU A 89 -1.06 16.22 -4.52
C GLU A 89 -0.61 15.22 -3.44
N LEU A 90 -0.26 13.99 -3.82
CA LEU A 90 0.32 13.00 -2.88
C LEU A 90 1.77 13.33 -2.51
N ALA A 91 2.52 13.98 -3.40
CA ALA A 91 3.95 14.20 -3.20
C ALA A 91 4.28 15.05 -1.95
N PRO A 92 3.61 16.18 -1.66
CA PRO A 92 3.88 16.95 -0.45
C PRO A 92 3.62 16.14 0.84
N ILE A 93 2.62 15.25 0.84
CA ILE A 93 2.30 14.40 1.99
C ILE A 93 3.43 13.39 2.21
N ILE A 94 3.89 12.75 1.15
CA ILE A 94 5.01 11.80 1.20
C ILE A 94 6.30 12.50 1.62
N ASN A 95 6.58 13.68 1.08
CA ASN A 95 7.81 14.43 1.39
C ASN A 95 7.91 14.78 2.88
N ARG A 96 6.77 15.00 3.56
CA ARG A 96 6.69 15.30 5.01
C ARG A 96 6.59 14.04 5.88
N SER A 97 6.43 12.85 5.29
CA SER A 97 6.29 11.60 6.02
C SER A 97 7.66 11.01 6.39
N ASP A 98 7.67 9.98 7.23
CA ASP A 98 8.85 9.20 7.58
C ASP A 98 9.08 8.00 6.64
N ILE A 99 8.42 7.97 5.48
CA ILE A 99 8.65 6.99 4.41
C ILE A 99 10.07 7.17 3.87
N ASP A 100 10.83 6.08 3.73
CA ASP A 100 12.21 6.13 3.25
C ASP A 100 12.28 6.13 1.72
N LYS A 101 11.53 5.24 1.05
CA LYS A 101 11.55 5.13 -0.41
C LYS A 101 10.17 4.85 -0.97
N VAL A 102 9.90 5.48 -2.11
CA VAL A 102 8.68 5.32 -2.90
C VAL A 102 9.02 4.73 -4.24
N PHE A 103 8.35 3.65 -4.58
CA PHE A 103 8.39 2.98 -5.86
C PHE A 103 7.05 3.16 -6.54
N VAL A 104 7.03 3.27 -7.85
CA VAL A 104 5.78 3.50 -8.57
C VAL A 104 5.68 2.66 -9.84
N PHE A 105 4.43 2.28 -10.17
CA PHE A 105 4.05 1.63 -11.40
C PHE A 105 2.73 2.20 -11.92
N GLY A 106 2.70 2.76 -13.10
CA GLY A 106 1.51 3.35 -13.71
C GLY A 106 1.81 4.59 -14.54
N LYS A 107 0.78 5.14 -15.15
CA LYS A 107 0.88 6.33 -16.02
C LYS A 107 0.85 7.62 -15.20
N TYR A 108 -0.15 7.76 -14.33
CA TYR A 108 -0.44 9.00 -13.63
C TYR A 108 0.33 9.12 -12.30
N ILE A 109 0.65 8.02 -11.63
CA ILE A 109 1.42 8.01 -10.38
C ILE A 109 2.85 8.52 -10.57
N LYS A 110 3.34 8.58 -11.81
CA LYS A 110 4.60 9.24 -12.17
C LYS A 110 4.60 10.73 -11.80
N GLU A 111 3.43 11.37 -11.82
CA GLU A 111 3.30 12.76 -11.34
C GLU A 111 3.68 12.88 -9.86
N THR A 112 3.22 11.95 -9.01
CA THR A 112 3.67 11.89 -7.63
C THR A 112 5.19 11.76 -7.55
N PHE A 113 5.75 10.78 -8.25
CA PHE A 113 7.18 10.47 -8.20
C PHE A 113 8.06 11.65 -8.66
N ASN A 114 7.64 12.38 -9.69
CA ASN A 114 8.39 13.51 -10.22
C ASN A 114 8.56 14.63 -9.18
N TYR A 115 7.55 14.86 -8.34
CA TYR A 115 7.52 15.89 -7.30
C TYR A 115 8.02 15.41 -5.92
N LEU A 116 8.51 14.16 -5.80
CA LEU A 116 9.16 13.71 -4.58
C LEU A 116 10.54 14.33 -4.41
N SER A 117 10.92 14.56 -3.16
CA SER A 117 12.29 14.87 -2.77
C SER A 117 13.24 13.73 -3.19
N ARG A 118 14.46 14.07 -3.58
CA ARG A 118 15.45 13.12 -4.12
C ARG A 118 15.70 11.92 -3.19
N ASN A 119 15.75 12.15 -1.90
CA ASN A 119 15.96 11.11 -0.89
C ASN A 119 14.79 10.12 -0.78
N LYS A 120 13.56 10.52 -1.16
CA LYS A 120 12.36 9.68 -1.16
C LYS A 120 12.22 8.83 -2.43
N LYS A 121 12.88 9.21 -3.52
CA LYS A 121 12.76 8.50 -4.80
C LYS A 121 13.43 7.13 -4.72
N GLY A 122 12.64 6.09 -5.00
CA GLY A 122 13.09 4.75 -5.30
C GLY A 122 13.20 4.56 -6.80
N LYS A 123 12.20 3.88 -7.40
CA LYS A 123 12.22 3.56 -8.84
C LYS A 123 10.82 3.62 -9.46
N ILE A 124 10.77 4.01 -10.74
CA ILE A 124 9.59 3.86 -11.61
C ILE A 124 9.75 2.54 -12.36
N PHE A 125 8.78 1.65 -12.24
CA PHE A 125 8.80 0.36 -12.95
C PHE A 125 8.04 0.43 -14.28
N LYS A 126 8.53 -0.33 -15.27
CA LYS A 126 7.89 -0.47 -16.57
C LYS A 126 6.78 -1.54 -16.53
N ASN A 127 6.94 -2.56 -15.69
CA ASN A 127 5.99 -3.65 -15.50
C ASN A 127 6.15 -4.27 -14.11
N LEU A 128 5.18 -5.12 -13.71
CA LEU A 128 5.15 -5.74 -12.39
C LEU A 128 6.22 -6.84 -12.20
N LYS A 129 6.68 -7.46 -13.29
CA LYS A 129 7.79 -8.42 -13.24
C LYS A 129 9.09 -7.71 -12.83
N GLU A 130 9.40 -6.58 -13.47
CA GLU A 130 10.54 -5.75 -13.09
C GLU A 130 10.47 -5.31 -11.61
N ALA A 131 9.27 -4.93 -11.15
CA ALA A 131 9.06 -4.59 -9.74
C ALA A 131 9.35 -5.78 -8.83
N TYR A 132 8.85 -6.96 -9.16
CA TYR A 132 9.06 -8.17 -8.37
C TYR A 132 10.54 -8.54 -8.25
N ASP A 133 11.25 -8.54 -9.37
CA ASP A 133 12.69 -8.84 -9.41
C ASP A 133 13.50 -7.80 -8.64
N HIS A 134 13.10 -6.53 -8.71
CA HIS A 134 13.74 -5.44 -7.98
C HIS A 134 13.54 -5.56 -6.47
N PHE A 135 12.29 -5.78 -6.00
CA PHE A 135 12.01 -5.98 -4.59
C PHE A 135 12.72 -7.19 -4.02
N GLY A 136 12.88 -8.26 -4.81
CA GLY A 136 13.66 -9.43 -4.43
C GLY A 136 15.13 -9.11 -4.08
N LYS A 137 15.68 -8.06 -4.69
CA LYS A 137 17.08 -7.62 -4.47
C LYS A 137 17.20 -6.63 -3.33
N ILE A 138 16.23 -5.72 -3.17
CA ILE A 138 16.37 -4.55 -2.28
C ILE A 138 15.70 -4.71 -0.92
N ILE A 139 14.75 -5.64 -0.78
CA ILE A 139 14.06 -5.84 0.50
C ILE A 139 15.02 -6.36 1.56
N HIS A 140 14.94 -5.83 2.77
CA HIS A 140 15.73 -6.27 3.91
C HIS A 140 14.84 -6.90 4.99
N ASN A 141 15.49 -7.60 5.93
CA ASN A 141 14.78 -8.04 7.13
C ASN A 141 14.23 -6.84 7.89
N ASN A 142 13.04 -7.01 8.43
CA ASN A 142 12.26 -6.03 9.19
C ASN A 142 11.68 -4.86 8.38
N ASP A 143 11.91 -4.74 7.06
CA ASP A 143 11.27 -3.70 6.27
C ASP A 143 9.75 -3.69 6.45
N LEU A 144 9.15 -2.52 6.37
CA LEU A 144 7.72 -2.31 6.29
C LEU A 144 7.40 -1.87 4.85
N LEU A 145 6.77 -2.74 4.07
CA LEU A 145 6.37 -2.47 2.69
C LEU A 145 4.86 -2.27 2.61
N MET A 146 4.41 -1.09 2.21
CA MET A 146 3.02 -0.85 1.85
C MET A 146 2.83 -0.92 0.33
N ILE A 147 1.77 -1.60 -0.12
CA ILE A 147 1.37 -1.69 -1.53
C ILE A 147 -0.01 -1.07 -1.67
N LYS A 148 -0.17 -0.05 -2.54
CA LYS A 148 -1.46 0.59 -2.78
C LYS A 148 -1.64 1.10 -4.21
N GLY A 149 -2.81 0.81 -4.77
CA GLY A 149 -3.22 1.24 -6.11
C GLY A 149 -4.63 0.75 -6.43
N SER A 150 -5.20 1.22 -7.52
CA SER A 150 -6.48 0.70 -8.02
C SER A 150 -6.32 -0.75 -8.46
N ASN A 151 -7.35 -1.57 -8.24
CA ASN A 151 -7.33 -3.02 -8.51
C ASN A 151 -6.90 -3.34 -9.95
N ALA A 152 -7.48 -2.64 -10.93
CA ALA A 152 -7.19 -2.85 -12.35
C ALA A 152 -5.75 -2.51 -12.77
N THR A 153 -4.92 -1.95 -11.89
CA THR A 153 -3.49 -1.75 -12.16
C THR A 153 -2.66 -3.03 -12.02
N GLY A 154 -3.25 -4.09 -11.47
CA GLY A 154 -2.59 -5.38 -11.23
C GLY A 154 -1.77 -5.44 -9.92
N LEU A 155 -1.73 -4.35 -9.13
CA LEU A 155 -0.99 -4.36 -7.86
C LEU A 155 -1.55 -5.38 -6.85
N ASN A 156 -2.84 -5.69 -6.90
CA ASN A 156 -3.43 -6.74 -6.10
C ASN A 156 -2.84 -8.12 -6.41
N GLN A 157 -2.60 -8.43 -7.68
CA GLN A 157 -1.96 -9.69 -8.07
C GLN A 157 -0.48 -9.72 -7.65
N PHE A 158 0.21 -8.59 -7.75
CA PHE A 158 1.56 -8.44 -7.22
C PHE A 158 1.59 -8.71 -5.71
N SER A 159 0.67 -8.09 -4.94
CA SER A 159 0.55 -8.30 -3.50
C SER A 159 0.27 -9.78 -3.16
N LYS A 160 -0.67 -10.42 -3.86
CA LYS A 160 -0.95 -11.86 -3.70
C LYS A 160 0.29 -12.72 -3.93
N ASN A 161 1.12 -12.39 -4.92
CA ASN A 161 2.36 -13.11 -5.18
C ASN A 161 3.39 -12.92 -4.04
N ILE A 162 3.44 -11.75 -3.42
CA ILE A 162 4.26 -11.53 -2.22
C ILE A 162 3.70 -12.34 -1.04
N LYS A 163 2.38 -12.35 -0.83
CA LYS A 163 1.71 -13.08 0.27
C LYS A 163 1.89 -14.60 0.21
N LYS A 164 2.20 -15.20 -0.94
CA LYS A 164 2.57 -16.63 -1.00
C LYS A 164 3.73 -17.02 -0.07
N GLY A 165 4.46 -16.04 0.46
CA GLY A 165 5.47 -16.21 1.50
C GLY A 165 5.00 -15.83 2.92
N GLN A 166 3.68 -15.75 3.17
CA GLN A 166 3.13 -15.41 4.48
C GLN A 166 3.53 -16.44 5.54
N ILE A 167 3.90 -15.96 6.72
CA ILE A 167 4.18 -16.79 7.88
C ILE A 167 2.96 -16.72 8.79
N ASN A 168 2.29 -17.85 9.01
CA ASN A 168 1.27 -17.93 10.03
C ASN A 168 1.95 -17.75 11.40
N VAL A 169 1.50 -16.76 12.16
CA VAL A 169 1.89 -16.60 13.55
C VAL A 169 0.90 -17.44 14.34
N VAL A 170 1.35 -18.61 14.78
CA VAL A 170 0.65 -19.40 15.82
C VAL A 170 0.74 -18.63 17.14
#